data_a22cd2ca502ffa96c82200b2486f4859
#
_entry.id   a22cd2ca502ffa96c82200b2486f4859
#
_cell.length_a   1.000
_cell.length_b   1.000
_cell.length_c   1.000
_cell.angle_alpha   90.00
_cell.angle_beta   90.00
_cell.angle_gamma   90.00
#
_symmetry.space_group_name_H-M   'P 1'
#
loop_
_entity.id
_entity.type
_entity.pdbx_description
1 polymer ?
#
loop_
_entity_poly.entity_id
_entity_poly.type
_entity_poly.pdbx_seq_one_letter_code
_entity_poly.pdbx_strand_id
1 'polypeptide(L)'
;MRVRTAAAVAAATTTAMLVAGCSTTPGAAAVVEGRTITQSTLDAAQQDLAPIFQGVDARTVLVGLIVAPYFLEAAAENGVAVSEEQAVEVVNQGLAESGQELPELSEGALEVLRFSLASQSLQQLEDAPAIISEVEAEIFEADVTINPRYGELDPETGQITAETLPWLHVGE
;
A
#
# COMPACT_ATOMS: atom_id res chain seq x y z
N MET A 1 31.22 -61.85 36.89
CA MET A 1 31.66 -60.51 36.45
C MET A 1 30.73 -59.97 35.39
N ARG A 2 29.89 -59.03 35.74
CA ARG A 2 28.91 -58.36 34.80
C ARG A 2 29.32 -56.91 34.69
N VAL A 3 29.86 -56.55 33.53
CA VAL A 3 30.21 -55.16 33.20
C VAL A 3 28.95 -54.47 32.69
N ARG A 4 28.48 -53.43 33.39
CA ARG A 4 27.39 -52.54 32.97
C ARG A 4 27.97 -51.34 32.23
N THR A 5 27.78 -51.29 30.93
CA THR A 5 28.07 -50.12 30.12
C THR A 5 26.90 -49.12 30.22
N ALA A 6 27.20 -47.97 30.80
CA ALA A 6 26.27 -46.84 30.82
C ALA A 6 26.41 -46.03 29.49
N ALA A 7 25.34 -45.96 28.71
CA ALA A 7 25.26 -45.12 27.53
C ALA A 7 24.84 -43.71 27.94
N ALA A 8 25.73 -42.73 27.74
CA ALA A 8 25.42 -41.32 27.92
C ALA A 8 24.74 -40.80 26.64
N VAL A 9 23.46 -40.39 26.77
CA VAL A 9 22.71 -39.68 25.72
C VAL A 9 23.03 -38.20 25.83
N ALA A 10 23.81 -37.68 24.90
CA ALA A 10 24.02 -36.24 24.75
C ALA A 10 22.83 -35.61 23.98
N ALA A 11 21.99 -34.89 24.70
CA ALA A 11 20.92 -34.10 24.10
C ALA A 11 21.51 -32.83 23.49
N ALA A 12 21.64 -32.79 22.16
CA ALA A 12 22.00 -31.59 21.42
C ALA A 12 20.75 -30.69 21.28
N THR A 13 20.66 -29.69 22.15
CA THR A 13 19.66 -28.61 22.02
C THR A 13 20.06 -27.65 20.89
N THR A 14 19.50 -27.85 19.71
CA THR A 14 19.60 -26.92 18.59
C THR A 14 18.73 -25.70 18.89
N THR A 15 19.34 -24.60 19.36
CA THR A 15 18.70 -23.30 19.50
C THR A 15 18.52 -22.74 18.09
N ALA A 16 17.32 -22.87 17.53
CA ALA A 16 16.92 -22.15 16.33
C ALA A 16 16.81 -20.67 16.68
N MET A 17 17.85 -19.89 16.35
CA MET A 17 17.78 -18.44 16.34
C MET A 17 16.79 -18.03 15.23
N LEU A 18 15.60 -17.63 15.61
CA LEU A 18 14.68 -16.87 14.76
C LEU A 18 15.36 -15.53 14.50
N VAL A 19 16.06 -15.43 13.38
CA VAL A 19 16.46 -14.15 12.80
C VAL A 19 15.17 -13.54 12.27
N ALA A 20 14.49 -12.76 13.09
CA ALA A 20 13.51 -11.79 12.64
C ALA A 20 14.28 -10.69 11.91
N GLY A 21 14.85 -11.04 10.75
CA GLY A 21 15.38 -10.08 9.81
C GLY A 21 14.20 -9.41 9.14
N CYS A 22 14.21 -8.08 9.10
CA CYS A 22 13.35 -7.29 8.23
C CYS A 22 13.48 -7.85 6.81
N SER A 23 12.62 -8.78 6.43
CA SER A 23 12.61 -9.36 5.10
C SER A 23 11.88 -8.38 4.18
N THR A 24 12.61 -7.36 3.72
CA THR A 24 12.14 -6.62 2.55
C THR A 24 12.07 -7.64 1.41
N THR A 25 10.86 -8.00 1.02
CA THR A 25 10.66 -8.89 -0.14
C THR A 25 11.37 -8.25 -1.33
N PRO A 26 12.32 -8.93 -1.99
CA PRO A 26 13.07 -8.34 -3.11
C PRO A 26 12.10 -7.86 -4.19
N GLY A 27 12.23 -6.59 -4.61
CA GLY A 27 11.36 -5.99 -5.62
C GLY A 27 10.01 -5.51 -5.12
N ALA A 28 9.73 -5.60 -3.80
CA ALA A 28 8.54 -4.99 -3.22
C ALA A 28 8.73 -3.49 -2.98
N ALA A 29 7.70 -2.71 -3.29
CA ALA A 29 7.55 -1.33 -2.85
C ALA A 29 6.90 -1.28 -1.46
N ALA A 30 5.90 -2.13 -1.22
CA ALA A 30 5.31 -2.38 0.09
C ALA A 30 4.71 -3.78 0.17
N VAL A 31 4.46 -4.24 1.40
CA VAL A 31 3.67 -5.43 1.71
C VAL A 31 2.59 -5.01 2.70
N VAL A 32 1.34 -5.32 2.40
CA VAL A 32 0.16 -4.96 3.22
C VAL A 32 -0.64 -6.22 3.45
N GLU A 33 -0.78 -6.66 4.69
CA GLU A 33 -1.53 -7.90 5.03
C GLU A 33 -1.09 -9.10 4.15
N GLY A 34 0.22 -9.20 3.86
CA GLY A 34 0.77 -10.23 2.98
C GLY A 34 0.60 -9.99 1.47
N ARG A 35 -0.16 -8.99 1.04
CA ARG A 35 -0.26 -8.56 -0.36
C ARG A 35 0.98 -7.75 -0.73
N THR A 36 1.71 -8.18 -1.74
CA THR A 36 2.91 -7.48 -2.21
C THR A 36 2.57 -6.47 -3.31
N ILE A 37 2.87 -5.20 -3.06
CA ILE A 37 2.90 -4.15 -4.07
C ILE A 37 4.32 -4.12 -4.62
N THR A 38 4.50 -4.52 -5.89
CA THR A 38 5.83 -4.57 -6.50
C THR A 38 6.29 -3.18 -6.97
N GLN A 39 7.60 -2.98 -7.11
CA GLN A 39 8.14 -1.76 -7.71
C GLN A 39 7.64 -1.57 -9.14
N SER A 40 7.53 -2.65 -9.93
CA SER A 40 7.00 -2.58 -11.28
C SER A 40 5.53 -2.15 -11.33
N THR A 41 4.70 -2.62 -10.38
CA THR A 41 3.30 -2.18 -10.25
C THR A 41 3.22 -0.70 -9.94
N LEU A 42 4.04 -0.23 -8.99
CA LEU A 42 4.10 1.17 -8.61
C LEU A 42 4.59 2.07 -9.76
N ASP A 43 5.67 1.68 -10.44
CA ASP A 43 6.26 2.46 -11.55
C ASP A 43 5.26 2.56 -12.72
N ALA A 44 4.58 1.46 -13.07
CA ALA A 44 3.55 1.46 -14.12
C ALA A 44 2.37 2.36 -13.72
N ALA A 45 1.84 2.22 -12.51
CA ALA A 45 0.74 3.05 -12.03
C ALA A 45 1.10 4.54 -12.02
N GLN A 46 2.31 4.90 -11.57
CA GLN A 46 2.78 6.27 -11.59
C GLN A 46 2.89 6.84 -13.01
N GLN A 47 3.42 6.04 -13.94
CA GLN A 47 3.55 6.45 -15.34
C GLN A 47 2.18 6.71 -15.98
N ASP A 48 1.22 5.83 -15.73
CA ASP A 48 -0.14 5.93 -16.31
C ASP A 48 -0.95 7.06 -15.68
N LEU A 49 -0.74 7.35 -14.38
CA LEU A 49 -1.44 8.41 -13.66
C LEU A 49 -0.84 9.81 -13.88
N ALA A 50 0.42 9.91 -14.30
CA ALA A 50 1.08 11.21 -14.50
C ALA A 50 0.37 12.14 -15.51
N PRO A 51 -0.23 11.68 -16.62
CA PRO A 51 -1.01 12.53 -17.51
C PRO A 51 -2.35 12.98 -16.92
N ILE A 52 -2.90 12.21 -15.97
CA ILE A 52 -4.22 12.43 -15.37
C ILE A 52 -4.11 13.38 -14.18
N PHE A 53 -3.10 13.17 -13.32
CA PHE A 53 -2.87 13.96 -12.11
C PHE A 53 -1.56 14.73 -12.19
N GLN A 54 -1.63 16.06 -12.08
CA GLN A 54 -0.43 16.88 -12.07
C GLN A 54 0.38 16.66 -10.77
N GLY A 55 1.67 16.39 -10.93
CA GLY A 55 2.59 16.28 -9.78
C GLY A 55 2.45 15.01 -8.96
N VAL A 56 1.81 13.96 -9.50
CA VAL A 56 1.74 12.66 -8.85
C VAL A 56 3.14 12.05 -8.74
N ASP A 57 3.57 11.74 -7.53
CA ASP A 57 4.84 11.08 -7.24
C ASP A 57 4.64 9.61 -6.81
N ALA A 58 5.74 8.85 -6.81
CA ALA A 58 5.71 7.43 -6.44
C ALA A 58 5.18 7.19 -5.02
N ARG A 59 5.42 8.12 -4.10
CA ARG A 59 4.95 8.00 -2.72
C ARG A 59 3.44 8.15 -2.63
N THR A 60 2.88 9.15 -3.30
CA THR A 60 1.43 9.38 -3.37
C THR A 60 0.71 8.18 -4.00
N VAL A 61 1.26 7.62 -5.09
CA VAL A 61 0.70 6.42 -5.72
C VAL A 61 0.80 5.21 -4.80
N LEU A 62 1.94 5.05 -4.09
CA LEU A 62 2.13 3.94 -3.16
C LEU A 62 1.12 4.00 -2.00
N VAL A 63 0.90 5.19 -1.41
CA VAL A 63 -0.16 5.39 -0.40
C VAL A 63 -1.51 4.98 -0.97
N GLY A 64 -1.86 5.46 -2.18
CA GLY A 64 -3.10 5.07 -2.85
C GLY A 64 -3.25 3.56 -2.99
N LEU A 65 -2.20 2.84 -3.44
CA LEU A 65 -2.22 1.38 -3.57
C LEU A 65 -2.33 0.64 -2.23
N ILE A 66 -1.77 1.22 -1.15
CA ILE A 66 -1.87 0.65 0.20
C ILE A 66 -3.29 0.76 0.72
N VAL A 67 -3.91 1.93 0.62
CA VAL A 67 -5.21 2.21 1.23
C VAL A 67 -6.41 1.82 0.35
N ALA A 68 -6.20 1.65 -0.97
CA ALA A 68 -7.27 1.40 -1.93
C ALA A 68 -8.20 0.23 -1.54
N PRO A 69 -7.71 -0.95 -1.13
CA PRO A 69 -8.60 -2.07 -0.78
C PRO A 69 -9.61 -1.70 0.31
N TYR A 70 -9.19 -1.03 1.35
CA TYR A 70 -10.03 -0.64 2.49
C TYR A 70 -11.15 0.33 2.07
N PHE A 71 -10.79 1.38 1.32
CA PHE A 71 -11.78 2.34 0.81
C PHE A 71 -12.74 1.72 -0.21
N LEU A 72 -12.26 0.79 -1.05
CA LEU A 72 -13.11 0.10 -2.02
C LEU A 72 -14.08 -0.85 -1.34
N GLU A 73 -13.67 -1.53 -0.27
CA GLU A 73 -14.51 -2.37 0.55
C GLU A 73 -15.58 -1.55 1.26
N ALA A 74 -15.19 -0.48 1.96
CA ALA A 74 -16.12 0.43 2.62
C ALA A 74 -17.13 1.03 1.64
N ALA A 75 -16.70 1.40 0.43
CA ALA A 75 -17.61 1.90 -0.61
C ALA A 75 -18.61 0.84 -1.07
N ALA A 76 -18.19 -0.42 -1.16
CA ALA A 76 -19.07 -1.52 -1.53
C ALA A 76 -20.10 -1.80 -0.41
N GLU A 77 -19.69 -1.81 0.84
CA GLU A 77 -20.56 -2.01 2.01
C GLU A 77 -21.60 -0.91 2.16
N ASN A 78 -21.24 0.33 1.80
CA ASN A 78 -22.14 1.48 1.88
C ASN A 78 -22.91 1.76 0.57
N GLY A 79 -22.86 0.83 -0.41
CA GLY A 79 -23.66 0.90 -1.63
C GLY A 79 -23.19 1.94 -2.65
N VAL A 80 -21.95 2.45 -2.50
CA VAL A 80 -21.31 3.41 -3.41
C VAL A 80 -20.08 2.83 -4.11
N ALA A 81 -20.09 1.52 -4.36
CA ALA A 81 -19.02 0.82 -5.06
C ALA A 81 -18.72 1.46 -6.43
N VAL A 82 -17.45 1.50 -6.79
CA VAL A 82 -16.97 2.00 -8.08
C VAL A 82 -16.39 0.86 -8.89
N SER A 83 -16.95 0.60 -10.08
CA SER A 83 -16.38 -0.38 -11.00
C SER A 83 -15.21 0.19 -11.81
N GLU A 84 -14.45 -0.68 -12.46
CA GLU A 84 -13.35 -0.24 -13.34
C GLU A 84 -13.87 0.56 -14.53
N GLU A 85 -14.99 0.12 -15.13
CA GLU A 85 -15.61 0.81 -16.26
C GLU A 85 -16.09 2.22 -15.86
N GLN A 86 -16.67 2.36 -14.67
CA GLN A 86 -17.07 3.67 -14.14
C GLN A 86 -15.87 4.58 -13.93
N ALA A 87 -14.77 4.07 -13.37
CA ALA A 87 -13.56 4.83 -13.16
C ALA A 87 -12.95 5.30 -14.49
N VAL A 88 -12.86 4.42 -15.47
CA VAL A 88 -12.38 4.73 -16.82
C VAL A 88 -13.27 5.77 -17.49
N GLU A 89 -14.59 5.64 -17.42
CA GLU A 89 -15.54 6.57 -18.04
C GLU A 89 -15.42 7.99 -17.46
N VAL A 90 -15.35 8.11 -16.13
CA VAL A 90 -15.20 9.41 -15.45
C VAL A 90 -13.91 10.12 -15.87
N VAL A 91 -12.79 9.38 -15.89
CA VAL A 91 -11.50 9.95 -16.31
C VAL A 91 -11.49 10.31 -17.78
N ASN A 92 -12.07 9.47 -18.64
CA ASN A 92 -12.19 9.72 -20.07
C ASN A 92 -12.97 11.02 -20.34
N GLN A 93 -14.08 11.23 -19.63
CA GLN A 93 -14.86 12.47 -19.77
C GLN A 93 -14.03 13.70 -19.36
N GLY A 94 -13.30 13.64 -18.25
CA GLY A 94 -12.45 14.74 -17.79
C GLY A 94 -11.29 15.05 -18.76
N LEU A 95 -10.66 14.04 -19.33
CA LEU A 95 -9.59 14.20 -20.31
C LEU A 95 -10.09 14.71 -21.67
N ALA A 96 -11.26 14.27 -22.11
CA ALA A 96 -11.88 14.70 -23.37
C ALA A 96 -12.16 16.21 -23.37
N GLU A 97 -12.53 16.80 -22.22
CA GLU A 97 -12.70 18.25 -22.07
C GLU A 97 -11.38 19.01 -22.31
N SER A 98 -10.24 18.38 -22.04
CA SER A 98 -8.89 18.93 -22.26
C SER A 98 -8.29 18.53 -23.61
N GLY A 99 -9.02 17.78 -24.44
CA GLY A 99 -8.56 17.26 -25.73
C GLY A 99 -7.46 16.21 -25.61
N GLN A 100 -7.38 15.53 -24.48
CA GLN A 100 -6.45 14.43 -24.20
C GLN A 100 -7.18 13.09 -24.32
N GLU A 101 -6.42 12.06 -24.71
CA GLU A 101 -6.94 10.69 -24.73
C GLU A 101 -6.43 9.94 -23.50
N LEU A 102 -7.28 9.08 -22.94
CA LEU A 102 -6.92 8.22 -21.83
C LEU A 102 -5.88 7.18 -22.30
N PRO A 103 -4.70 7.07 -21.65
CA PRO A 103 -3.75 6.02 -21.95
C PRO A 103 -4.30 4.63 -21.54
N GLU A 104 -3.67 3.57 -22.01
CA GLU A 104 -3.93 2.23 -21.46
C GLU A 104 -3.46 2.19 -20.01
N LEU A 105 -4.37 1.85 -19.08
CA LEU A 105 -4.10 1.89 -17.65
C LEU A 105 -3.68 0.51 -17.14
N SER A 106 -2.62 0.46 -16.35
CA SER A 106 -2.25 -0.71 -15.57
C SER A 106 -3.28 -0.98 -14.45
N GLU A 107 -3.30 -2.22 -13.97
CA GLU A 107 -4.16 -2.63 -12.85
C GLU A 107 -3.98 -1.72 -11.62
N GLY A 108 -2.73 -1.38 -11.28
CA GLY A 108 -2.44 -0.46 -10.17
C GLY A 108 -2.97 0.95 -10.39
N ALA A 109 -2.91 1.48 -11.63
CA ALA A 109 -3.48 2.77 -11.95
C ALA A 109 -5.01 2.76 -11.81
N LEU A 110 -5.67 1.72 -12.29
CA LEU A 110 -7.12 1.52 -12.14
C LEU A 110 -7.52 1.40 -10.66
N GLU A 111 -6.75 0.68 -9.85
CA GLU A 111 -7.00 0.56 -8.41
C GLU A 111 -6.96 1.93 -7.72
N VAL A 112 -5.95 2.76 -8.02
CA VAL A 112 -5.83 4.12 -7.46
C VAL A 112 -6.96 5.05 -7.94
N LEU A 113 -7.36 4.96 -9.20
CA LEU A 113 -8.49 5.74 -9.74
C LEU A 113 -9.80 5.37 -9.06
N ARG A 114 -10.08 4.07 -8.94
CA ARG A 114 -11.26 3.58 -8.23
C ARG A 114 -11.28 4.02 -6.78
N PHE A 115 -10.15 3.94 -6.09
CA PHE A 115 -9.98 4.46 -4.72
C PHE A 115 -10.32 5.95 -4.65
N SER A 116 -9.80 6.76 -5.56
CA SER A 116 -10.07 8.21 -5.56
C SER A 116 -11.56 8.51 -5.69
N LEU A 117 -12.26 7.82 -6.59
CA LEU A 117 -13.71 7.99 -6.79
C LEU A 117 -14.53 7.40 -5.63
N ALA A 118 -14.12 6.26 -5.09
CA ALA A 118 -14.77 5.65 -3.93
C ALA A 118 -14.67 6.56 -2.70
N SER A 119 -13.47 7.09 -2.43
CA SER A 119 -13.25 8.06 -1.35
C SER A 119 -14.12 9.31 -1.51
N GLN A 120 -14.23 9.83 -2.73
CA GLN A 120 -15.11 10.95 -3.01
C GLN A 120 -16.59 10.62 -2.78
N SER A 121 -17.02 9.42 -3.18
CA SER A 121 -18.41 8.97 -3.00
C SER A 121 -18.75 8.75 -1.54
N LEU A 122 -17.84 8.16 -0.77
CA LEU A 122 -17.98 7.98 0.68
C LEU A 122 -18.11 9.34 1.40
N GLN A 123 -17.33 10.34 1.01
CA GLN A 123 -17.38 11.67 1.60
C GLN A 123 -18.73 12.41 1.38
N GLN A 124 -19.54 11.95 0.44
CA GLN A 124 -20.86 12.52 0.16
C GLN A 124 -21.99 11.88 0.98
N LEU A 125 -21.70 10.82 1.73
CA LEU A 125 -22.67 10.15 2.60
C LEU A 125 -22.91 10.96 3.89
N GLU A 126 -24.10 10.86 4.46
CA GLU A 126 -24.43 11.53 5.73
C GLU A 126 -23.54 11.07 6.87
N ASP A 127 -23.21 9.78 6.91
CA ASP A 127 -22.37 9.13 7.93
C ASP A 127 -20.88 9.09 7.54
N ALA A 128 -20.44 9.85 6.52
CA ALA A 128 -19.07 9.87 6.03
C ALA A 128 -18.00 9.96 7.13
N PRO A 129 -18.12 10.83 8.16
CA PRO A 129 -17.09 10.89 9.20
C PRO A 129 -16.91 9.59 9.99
N ALA A 130 -18.00 8.87 10.26
CA ALA A 130 -17.95 7.60 10.96
C ALA A 130 -17.32 6.51 10.10
N ILE A 131 -17.75 6.40 8.84
CA ILE A 131 -17.22 5.42 7.88
C ILE A 131 -15.71 5.64 7.65
N ILE A 132 -15.30 6.89 7.41
CA ILE A 132 -13.87 7.21 7.18
C ILE A 132 -13.04 6.89 8.42
N SER A 133 -13.54 7.21 9.62
CA SER A 133 -12.83 6.88 10.86
C SER A 133 -12.68 5.37 11.08
N GLU A 134 -13.65 4.57 10.65
CA GLU A 134 -13.57 3.10 10.71
C GLU A 134 -12.51 2.58 9.74
N VAL A 135 -12.52 3.04 8.49
CA VAL A 135 -11.50 2.71 7.48
C VAL A 135 -10.09 3.11 7.95
N GLU A 136 -9.93 4.31 8.51
CA GLU A 136 -8.65 4.78 9.06
C GLU A 136 -8.17 3.88 10.21
N ALA A 137 -9.07 3.42 11.07
CA ALA A 137 -8.74 2.51 12.16
C ALA A 137 -8.27 1.13 11.63
N GLU A 138 -8.93 0.59 10.60
CA GLU A 138 -8.51 -0.66 9.95
C GLU A 138 -7.12 -0.53 9.30
N ILE A 139 -6.87 0.56 8.58
CA ILE A 139 -5.56 0.84 7.99
C ILE A 139 -4.48 0.95 9.06
N PHE A 140 -4.82 1.53 10.21
CA PHE A 140 -3.89 1.70 11.32
C PHE A 140 -3.52 0.38 12.01
N GLU A 141 -4.44 -0.59 12.04
CA GLU A 141 -4.23 -1.93 12.59
C GLU A 141 -3.55 -2.89 11.60
N ALA A 142 -3.51 -2.53 10.31
CA ALA A 142 -2.96 -3.37 9.26
C ALA A 142 -1.45 -3.58 9.39
N ASP A 143 -0.98 -4.79 9.06
CA ASP A 143 0.46 -5.07 8.95
C ASP A 143 1.02 -4.51 7.64
N VAL A 144 1.60 -3.31 7.72
CA VAL A 144 2.17 -2.60 6.57
C VAL A 144 3.69 -2.50 6.70
N THR A 145 4.39 -3.10 5.75
CA THR A 145 5.85 -2.96 5.60
C THR A 145 6.16 -2.21 4.31
N ILE A 146 6.79 -1.04 4.42
CA ILE A 146 7.17 -0.21 3.27
C ILE A 146 8.67 -0.36 3.01
N ASN A 147 9.05 -0.39 1.73
CA ASN A 147 10.45 -0.35 1.36
C ASN A 147 11.06 1.01 1.74
N PRO A 148 12.15 1.04 2.54
CA PRO A 148 12.72 2.28 3.08
C PRO A 148 13.06 3.35 2.05
N ARG A 149 13.29 2.98 0.78
CA ARG A 149 13.50 3.95 -0.31
C ARG A 149 12.34 4.91 -0.54
N TYR A 150 11.11 4.52 -0.16
CA TYR A 150 9.91 5.35 -0.28
C TYR A 150 9.61 6.12 1.00
N GLY A 151 10.26 5.78 2.10
CA GLY A 151 10.10 6.39 3.43
C GLY A 151 9.58 5.40 4.45
N GLU A 152 9.17 5.92 5.59
CA GLU A 152 8.56 5.17 6.68
C GLU A 152 7.12 5.62 6.89
N LEU A 153 6.25 4.68 7.22
CA LEU A 153 4.88 4.99 7.61
C LEU A 153 4.92 5.61 9.01
N ASP A 154 4.48 6.84 9.12
CA ASP A 154 4.29 7.50 10.41
C ASP A 154 3.06 6.86 11.10
N PRO A 155 3.25 6.19 12.24
CA PRO A 155 2.16 5.51 12.91
C PRO A 155 1.12 6.45 13.53
N GLU A 156 1.41 7.74 13.66
CA GLU A 156 0.46 8.71 14.23
C GLU A 156 -0.40 9.36 13.14
N THR A 157 0.15 9.54 11.94
CA THR A 157 -0.52 10.28 10.86
C THR A 157 -0.91 9.41 9.67
N GLY A 158 -0.43 8.16 9.59
CA GLY A 158 -0.62 7.29 8.45
C GLY A 158 0.07 7.77 7.16
N GLN A 159 0.92 8.80 7.26
CA GLN A 159 1.64 9.34 6.11
C GLN A 159 3.00 8.67 5.93
N ILE A 160 3.40 8.50 4.68
CA ILE A 160 4.76 8.08 4.38
C ILE A 160 5.67 9.31 4.43
N THR A 161 6.48 9.40 5.47
CA THR A 161 7.48 10.46 5.63
C THR A 161 8.81 10.04 5.01
N ALA A 162 9.55 11.01 4.46
CA ALA A 162 10.92 10.73 4.01
C ALA A 162 11.79 10.37 5.21
N GLU A 163 12.53 9.26 5.10
CA GLU A 163 13.54 8.93 6.11
C GLU A 163 14.55 10.08 6.19
N THR A 164 14.64 10.72 7.35
CA THR A 164 15.67 11.71 7.63
C THR A 164 16.98 10.95 7.90
N LEU A 165 17.79 10.80 6.86
CA LEU A 165 19.10 10.19 6.99
C LEU A 165 20.04 11.18 7.70
N PRO A 166 20.54 10.88 8.92
CA PRO A 166 21.30 11.85 9.73
C PRO A 166 22.59 12.37 9.11
N TRP A 167 23.04 11.71 8.04
CA TRP A 167 24.24 12.04 7.27
C TRP A 167 23.95 12.86 6.01
N LEU A 168 22.68 13.01 5.64
CA LEU A 168 22.26 13.81 4.48
C LEU A 168 21.94 15.23 4.96
N HIS A 169 22.96 16.09 5.02
CA HIS A 169 22.73 17.52 5.20
C HIS A 169 22.17 18.11 3.90
N VAL A 170 20.86 18.36 3.87
CA VAL A 170 20.26 19.21 2.84
C VAL A 170 20.72 20.62 3.20
N GLY A 171 21.70 21.15 2.45
CA GLY A 171 22.19 22.50 2.67
C GLY A 171 21.07 23.52 2.48
N GLU A 172 20.94 24.44 3.46
CA GLU A 172 20.10 25.63 3.33
C GLU A 172 20.56 26.55 2.21
#